data_c4e196018dfa0351c55f8f2cf56ee1bf
#
_entry.id   c4e196018dfa0351c55f8f2cf56ee1bf
#
_cell.length_a   1.000
_cell.length_b   1.000
_cell.length_c   1.000
_cell.angle_alpha   90.00
_cell.angle_beta   90.00
_cell.angle_gamma   90.00
#
_symmetry.space_group_name_H-M   'P 1'
#
loop_
_entity.id
_entity.type
_entity.pdbx_description
1 polymer ?
#
loop_
_entity_poly.entity_id
_entity_poly.type
_entity_poly.pdbx_seq_one_letter_code
_entity_poly.pdbx_strand_id
1 'polypeptide(L)'
;NELDAVASGYINAIAKGKLSKLTPVWKNGLSAIYDTYLGACPEKFTYKGKEYTPKTFAESLGLNYNDYVSLTSYTHHPFYSQFAIEIQDNWRNGLSYNLPIEELMAVMDNAVKKGYTFAWGSDVSEQGFSRDGIAVMPDAAKESELSGSDMARWTGLTAADKRRELFTKPFPEKDITQEMRQVAFDNWETTDDHGMVIYGIAKDQNGKEYFMVKNSWGKSGKYDGIWYASKAFVAYKTMNILVHKDALPKDCLLYTSD
;
A
#
# COMPACT_ATOMS: atom_id res chain seq x y z
N ASN A 1 -13.56 -11.46 8.30
CA ASN A 1 -14.49 -11.21 9.40
C ASN A 1 -15.87 -11.81 9.10
N GLU A 2 -16.87 -11.66 10.00
CA GLU A 2 -18.20 -12.27 9.83
C GLU A 2 -18.94 -11.71 8.61
N LEU A 3 -18.98 -10.40 8.43
CA LEU A 3 -19.60 -9.77 7.26
C LEU A 3 -19.01 -10.29 5.94
N ASP A 4 -17.71 -10.37 5.87
CA ASP A 4 -17.01 -10.87 4.67
C ASP A 4 -17.40 -12.33 4.37
N ALA A 5 -17.39 -13.19 5.39
CA ALA A 5 -17.77 -14.60 5.25
C ALA A 5 -19.24 -14.74 4.78
N VAL A 6 -20.16 -13.97 5.35
CA VAL A 6 -21.58 -14.01 4.98
C VAL A 6 -21.82 -13.47 3.57
N ALA A 7 -21.23 -12.31 3.23
CA ALA A 7 -21.35 -11.72 1.89
C ALA A 7 -20.76 -12.63 0.81
N SER A 8 -19.55 -13.16 1.05
CA SER A 8 -18.90 -14.10 0.15
C SER A 8 -19.68 -15.39 0.00
N GLY A 9 -20.21 -15.94 1.09
CA GLY A 9 -21.07 -17.13 1.07
C GLY A 9 -22.34 -16.90 0.24
N TYR A 10 -23.00 -15.76 0.42
CA TYR A 10 -24.18 -15.37 -0.33
C TYR A 10 -23.89 -15.26 -1.85
N ILE A 11 -22.85 -14.52 -2.23
CA ILE A 11 -22.44 -14.34 -3.63
C ILE A 11 -22.03 -15.67 -4.26
N ASN A 12 -21.26 -16.49 -3.56
CA ASN A 12 -20.82 -17.79 -4.06
C ASN A 12 -22.00 -18.76 -4.28
N ALA A 13 -23.00 -18.75 -3.40
CA ALA A 13 -24.22 -19.56 -3.58
C ALA A 13 -24.98 -19.17 -4.86
N ILE A 14 -25.05 -17.88 -5.17
CA ILE A 14 -25.68 -17.38 -6.40
C ILE A 14 -24.85 -17.70 -7.63
N ALA A 15 -23.53 -17.41 -7.60
CA ALA A 15 -22.63 -17.60 -8.73
C ALA A 15 -22.46 -19.07 -9.10
N LYS A 16 -22.42 -19.97 -8.12
CA LYS A 16 -22.29 -21.42 -8.31
C LYS A 16 -23.64 -22.11 -8.55
N GLY A 17 -24.76 -21.40 -8.40
CA GLY A 17 -26.10 -21.91 -8.69
C GLY A 17 -26.23 -22.24 -10.15
N LYS A 18 -26.86 -23.40 -10.46
CA LYS A 18 -27.12 -23.82 -11.83
C LYS A 18 -28.35 -23.13 -12.44
N LEU A 19 -28.52 -21.83 -12.21
CA LEU A 19 -29.65 -21.06 -12.71
C LEU A 19 -29.31 -20.50 -14.10
N SER A 20 -30.20 -20.69 -15.05
CA SER A 20 -30.05 -20.17 -16.42
C SER A 20 -30.20 -18.65 -16.49
N LYS A 21 -30.86 -18.05 -15.50
CA LYS A 21 -31.08 -16.59 -15.41
C LYS A 21 -31.22 -16.17 -13.95
N LEU A 22 -30.50 -15.11 -13.56
CA LEU A 22 -30.64 -14.48 -12.27
C LEU A 22 -31.70 -13.37 -12.31
N THR A 23 -32.54 -13.31 -11.28
CA THR A 23 -33.42 -12.15 -11.04
C THR A 23 -32.60 -11.03 -10.36
N PRO A 24 -33.01 -9.75 -10.46
CA PRO A 24 -32.29 -8.66 -9.76
C PRO A 24 -32.43 -8.72 -8.23
N VAL A 25 -33.29 -9.58 -7.69
CA VAL A 25 -33.58 -9.69 -6.25
C VAL A 25 -32.35 -10.02 -5.41
N TRP A 26 -31.37 -10.76 -5.97
CA TRP A 26 -30.14 -11.07 -5.25
C TRP A 26 -29.34 -9.82 -4.84
N LYS A 27 -29.41 -8.73 -5.62
CA LYS A 27 -28.78 -7.45 -5.28
C LYS A 27 -29.39 -6.85 -4.02
N ASN A 28 -30.72 -6.92 -3.91
CA ASN A 28 -31.44 -6.43 -2.72
C ASN A 28 -31.09 -7.28 -1.48
N GLY A 29 -30.97 -8.60 -1.65
CA GLY A 29 -30.51 -9.49 -0.58
C GLY A 29 -29.11 -9.17 -0.09
N LEU A 30 -28.17 -8.93 -1.02
CA LEU A 30 -26.81 -8.51 -0.66
C LEU A 30 -26.80 -7.14 0.03
N SER A 31 -27.56 -6.16 -0.47
CA SER A 31 -27.70 -4.85 0.19
C SER A 31 -28.25 -4.98 1.60
N ALA A 32 -29.26 -5.84 1.82
CA ALA A 32 -29.81 -6.08 3.15
C ALA A 32 -28.78 -6.68 4.13
N ILE A 33 -27.89 -7.54 3.65
CA ILE A 33 -26.75 -8.03 4.45
C ILE A 33 -25.88 -6.87 4.89
N TYR A 34 -25.45 -6.02 3.94
CA TYR A 34 -24.62 -4.85 4.26
C TYR A 34 -25.33 -3.87 5.21
N ASP A 35 -26.61 -3.58 4.97
CA ASP A 35 -27.41 -2.70 5.83
C ASP A 35 -27.54 -3.24 7.25
N THR A 36 -27.60 -4.57 7.40
CA THR A 36 -27.69 -5.23 8.72
C THR A 36 -26.39 -5.07 9.52
N TYR A 37 -25.23 -5.20 8.86
CA TYR A 37 -23.93 -5.17 9.52
C TYR A 37 -23.33 -3.76 9.66
N LEU A 38 -23.61 -2.87 8.70
CA LEU A 38 -22.98 -1.54 8.60
C LEU A 38 -23.95 -0.41 8.95
N GLY A 39 -25.25 -0.71 9.02
CA GLY A 39 -26.32 0.28 9.04
C GLY A 39 -26.70 0.74 7.62
N ALA A 40 -27.95 1.15 7.47
CA ALA A 40 -28.45 1.67 6.20
C ALA A 40 -27.72 2.96 5.81
N CYS A 41 -27.47 3.14 4.50
CA CYS A 41 -26.87 4.38 3.99
C CYS A 41 -27.79 5.57 4.31
N PRO A 42 -27.33 6.58 5.04
CA PRO A 42 -28.17 7.71 5.43
C PRO A 42 -28.51 8.57 4.22
N GLU A 43 -29.78 8.98 4.10
CA GLU A 43 -30.16 10.00 3.12
C GLU A 43 -29.59 11.37 3.51
N LYS A 44 -29.58 11.66 4.82
CA LYS A 44 -29.03 12.88 5.42
C LYS A 44 -28.34 12.57 6.74
N PHE A 45 -27.37 13.39 7.09
CA PHE A 45 -26.68 13.31 8.39
C PHE A 45 -26.14 14.69 8.80
N THR A 46 -25.85 14.87 10.08
CA THR A 46 -25.25 16.09 10.62
C THR A 46 -23.78 15.89 10.92
N TYR A 47 -22.94 16.77 10.40
CA TYR A 47 -21.51 16.82 10.71
C TYR A 47 -21.10 18.26 11.11
N LYS A 48 -20.51 18.41 12.29
CA LYS A 48 -20.11 19.72 12.85
C LYS A 48 -21.25 20.76 12.83
N GLY A 49 -22.48 20.34 13.16
CA GLY A 49 -23.65 21.20 13.23
C GLY A 49 -24.30 21.57 11.89
N LYS A 50 -23.80 21.03 10.78
CA LYS A 50 -24.37 21.26 9.44
C LYS A 50 -24.95 19.96 8.87
N GLU A 51 -26.16 20.05 8.28
CA GLU A 51 -26.79 18.91 7.61
C GLU A 51 -26.20 18.70 6.21
N TYR A 52 -25.97 17.45 5.85
CA TYR A 52 -25.46 17.01 4.57
C TYR A 52 -26.22 15.78 4.07
N THR A 53 -26.26 15.62 2.75
CA THR A 53 -26.38 14.32 2.09
C THR A 53 -24.97 13.74 1.87
N PRO A 54 -24.79 12.44 1.63
CA PRO A 54 -23.46 11.89 1.26
C PRO A 54 -22.80 12.64 0.11
N LYS A 55 -23.59 13.03 -0.90
CA LYS A 55 -23.09 13.78 -2.07
C LYS A 55 -22.63 15.20 -1.71
N THR A 56 -23.45 15.97 -0.99
CA THR A 56 -23.10 17.35 -0.62
C THR A 56 -21.94 17.39 0.39
N PHE A 57 -21.76 16.33 1.18
CA PHE A 57 -20.61 16.18 2.04
C PHE A 57 -19.34 15.95 1.22
N ALA A 58 -19.36 15.04 0.24
CA ALA A 58 -18.24 14.80 -0.65
C ALA A 58 -17.84 16.08 -1.42
N GLU A 59 -18.81 16.82 -1.95
CA GLU A 59 -18.59 18.12 -2.60
C GLU A 59 -17.96 19.16 -1.65
N SER A 60 -18.35 19.16 -0.37
CA SER A 60 -17.82 20.08 0.63
C SER A 60 -16.35 19.83 1.00
N LEU A 61 -15.80 18.66 0.69
CA LEU A 61 -14.40 18.34 0.90
C LEU A 61 -13.46 19.01 -0.10
N GLY A 62 -13.99 19.52 -1.22
CA GLY A 62 -13.21 20.20 -2.26
C GLY A 62 -12.22 19.27 -2.98
N LEU A 63 -12.45 17.95 -2.92
CA LEU A 63 -11.59 16.98 -3.61
C LEU A 63 -11.97 16.91 -5.09
N ASN A 64 -11.01 17.13 -5.97
CA ASN A 64 -11.13 16.86 -7.38
C ASN A 64 -10.35 15.58 -7.72
N TYR A 65 -11.05 14.52 -8.07
CA TYR A 65 -10.42 13.23 -8.37
C TYR A 65 -9.50 13.26 -9.59
N ASN A 66 -9.69 14.21 -10.52
CA ASN A 66 -8.82 14.41 -11.67
C ASN A 66 -7.45 15.01 -11.30
N ASP A 67 -7.27 15.42 -10.05
CA ASP A 67 -5.98 15.89 -9.55
C ASP A 67 -5.11 14.77 -8.98
N TYR A 68 -5.60 13.53 -9.04
CA TYR A 68 -4.88 12.36 -8.55
C TYR A 68 -4.49 11.44 -9.69
N VAL A 69 -3.28 10.90 -9.61
CA VAL A 69 -2.72 9.95 -10.58
C VAL A 69 -2.26 8.69 -9.89
N SER A 70 -2.50 7.54 -10.53
CA SER A 70 -1.96 6.25 -10.11
C SER A 70 -0.63 6.00 -10.81
N LEU A 71 0.40 5.63 -10.06
CA LEU A 71 1.75 5.35 -10.55
C LEU A 71 2.19 3.97 -10.12
N THR A 72 2.93 3.30 -10.99
CA THR A 72 3.52 1.97 -10.76
C THR A 72 4.89 1.87 -11.41
N SER A 73 5.56 0.71 -11.27
CA SER A 73 6.88 0.49 -11.85
C SER A 73 7.09 -0.99 -12.20
N TYR A 74 6.87 -1.37 -13.45
CA TYR A 74 7.06 -2.74 -13.95
C TYR A 74 7.58 -2.74 -15.39
N THR A 75 8.40 -3.73 -15.75
CA THR A 75 9.07 -3.80 -17.08
C THR A 75 8.30 -4.56 -18.13
N HIS A 76 7.24 -5.29 -17.79
CA HIS A 76 6.41 -6.02 -18.74
C HIS A 76 5.52 -5.10 -19.59
N HIS A 77 5.43 -3.83 -19.25
CA HIS A 77 4.87 -2.76 -20.08
C HIS A 77 5.90 -1.63 -20.27
N PRO A 78 5.83 -0.86 -21.36
CA PRO A 78 6.75 0.26 -21.58
C PRO A 78 6.67 1.29 -20.45
N PHE A 79 7.81 1.83 -20.04
CA PHE A 79 7.82 3.01 -19.17
C PHE A 79 7.21 4.23 -19.87
N TYR A 80 6.70 5.17 -19.10
CA TYR A 80 6.03 6.38 -19.55
C TYR A 80 4.77 6.12 -20.36
N SER A 81 4.13 4.98 -20.14
CA SER A 81 2.83 4.60 -20.68
C SER A 81 1.87 4.23 -19.55
N GLN A 82 0.59 4.13 -19.88
CA GLN A 82 -0.43 3.66 -18.96
C GLN A 82 -0.78 2.20 -19.24
N PHE A 83 -0.99 1.43 -18.19
CA PHE A 83 -1.55 0.08 -18.29
C PHE A 83 -2.37 -0.26 -17.04
N ALA A 84 -3.23 -1.25 -17.15
CA ALA A 84 -3.93 -1.82 -16.00
C ALA A 84 -3.03 -2.89 -15.37
N ILE A 85 -2.63 -2.70 -14.10
CA ILE A 85 -1.85 -3.73 -13.39
C ILE A 85 -2.71 -4.99 -13.29
N GLU A 86 -2.18 -6.13 -13.71
CA GLU A 86 -2.87 -7.42 -13.82
C GLU A 86 -2.93 -8.13 -12.46
N ILE A 87 -3.66 -7.56 -11.53
CA ILE A 87 -3.91 -8.07 -10.18
C ILE A 87 -5.41 -8.18 -9.91
N GLN A 88 -5.80 -9.07 -8.99
CA GLN A 88 -7.21 -9.33 -8.71
C GLN A 88 -7.96 -8.11 -8.19
N ASP A 89 -7.33 -7.28 -7.39
CA ASP A 89 -7.94 -6.09 -6.79
C ASP A 89 -8.19 -4.99 -7.81
N ASN A 90 -7.49 -5.01 -8.96
CA ASN A 90 -7.75 -4.10 -10.08
C ASN A 90 -8.89 -4.60 -11.00
N TRP A 91 -9.99 -5.11 -10.42
CA TRP A 91 -11.14 -5.63 -11.16
C TRP A 91 -11.82 -4.61 -12.09
N ARG A 92 -11.59 -3.33 -11.87
CA ARG A 92 -12.08 -2.24 -12.73
C ARG A 92 -11.15 -1.91 -13.88
N ASN A 93 -9.99 -2.56 -13.98
CA ASN A 93 -8.93 -2.26 -14.94
C ASN A 93 -8.50 -0.78 -14.90
N GLY A 94 -8.39 -0.22 -13.68
CA GLY A 94 -7.87 1.12 -13.47
C GLY A 94 -6.44 1.24 -14.01
N LEU A 95 -6.15 2.32 -14.72
CA LEU A 95 -4.85 2.53 -15.34
C LEU A 95 -3.89 3.19 -14.36
N SER A 96 -2.62 2.79 -14.43
CA SER A 96 -1.50 3.41 -13.73
C SER A 96 -0.43 3.83 -14.74
N TYR A 97 0.17 5.00 -14.52
CA TYR A 97 1.36 5.40 -15.27
C TYR A 97 2.57 4.60 -14.79
N ASN A 98 3.33 4.07 -15.74
CA ASN A 98 4.47 3.23 -15.48
C ASN A 98 5.76 4.05 -15.50
N LEU A 99 6.49 4.06 -14.40
CA LEU A 99 7.75 4.77 -14.25
C LEU A 99 8.91 3.81 -13.92
N PRO A 100 10.16 4.13 -14.25
CA PRO A 100 11.32 3.46 -13.65
C PRO A 100 11.26 3.54 -12.13
N ILE A 101 11.80 2.52 -11.43
CA ILE A 101 11.72 2.45 -9.96
C ILE A 101 12.34 3.66 -9.27
N GLU A 102 13.44 4.17 -9.81
CA GLU A 102 14.13 5.33 -9.26
C GLU A 102 13.26 6.59 -9.33
N GLU A 103 12.51 6.77 -10.44
CA GLU A 103 11.58 7.88 -10.60
C GLU A 103 10.35 7.73 -9.69
N LEU A 104 9.80 6.53 -9.57
CA LEU A 104 8.69 6.26 -8.65
C LEU A 104 9.10 6.59 -7.21
N MET A 105 10.28 6.18 -6.77
CA MET A 105 10.81 6.48 -5.45
C MET A 105 11.06 7.99 -5.26
N ALA A 106 11.55 8.67 -6.30
CA ALA A 106 11.74 10.12 -6.26
C ALA A 106 10.42 10.88 -6.15
N VAL A 107 9.35 10.41 -6.81
CA VAL A 107 7.99 10.95 -6.65
C VAL A 107 7.51 10.81 -5.21
N MET A 108 7.66 9.64 -4.61
CA MET A 108 7.26 9.40 -3.21
C MET A 108 7.98 10.33 -2.24
N ASP A 109 9.29 10.47 -2.39
CA ASP A 109 10.10 11.39 -1.58
C ASP A 109 9.70 12.85 -1.76
N ASN A 110 9.49 13.27 -3.00
CA ASN A 110 9.08 14.63 -3.32
C ASN A 110 7.69 14.95 -2.76
N ALA A 111 6.75 14.02 -2.87
CA ALA A 111 5.40 14.17 -2.33
C ALA A 111 5.45 14.47 -0.83
N VAL A 112 6.11 13.65 -0.06
CA VAL A 112 6.19 13.81 1.39
C VAL A 112 6.95 15.11 1.77
N LYS A 113 8.05 15.42 1.09
CA LYS A 113 8.82 16.65 1.33
C LYS A 113 8.02 17.91 1.02
N LYS A 114 7.07 17.85 0.08
CA LYS A 114 6.13 18.94 -0.24
C LYS A 114 4.91 18.98 0.69
N GLY A 115 4.78 18.06 1.65
CA GLY A 115 3.65 17.98 2.58
C GLY A 115 2.44 17.24 2.03
N TYR A 116 2.56 16.51 0.93
CA TYR A 116 1.53 15.63 0.41
C TYR A 116 1.62 14.24 1.03
N THR A 117 0.46 13.63 1.24
CA THR A 117 0.32 12.22 1.53
C THR A 117 -0.08 11.48 0.26
N PHE A 118 0.12 10.17 0.23
CA PHE A 118 -0.35 9.35 -0.88
C PHE A 118 -0.81 7.98 -0.41
N ALA A 119 -1.81 7.42 -1.11
CA ALA A 119 -2.21 6.05 -0.90
C ALA A 119 -1.14 5.11 -1.46
N TRP A 120 -0.89 4.03 -0.75
CA TRP A 120 0.15 3.06 -1.05
C TRP A 120 -0.43 1.66 -1.05
N GLY A 121 -0.52 1.04 -2.23
CA GLY A 121 -0.83 -0.38 -2.43
C GLY A 121 0.46 -1.19 -2.32
N SER A 122 0.48 -2.20 -1.48
CA SER A 122 1.69 -2.95 -1.17
C SER A 122 1.39 -4.39 -0.78
N ASP A 123 2.36 -5.25 -0.99
CA ASP A 123 2.44 -6.54 -0.33
C ASP A 123 2.96 -6.36 1.10
N VAL A 124 2.22 -6.87 2.07
CA VAL A 124 2.58 -6.89 3.49
C VAL A 124 2.68 -8.33 4.04
N SER A 125 2.48 -9.35 3.21
CA SER A 125 2.60 -10.76 3.59
C SER A 125 4.05 -11.24 3.69
N GLU A 126 4.93 -10.33 4.08
CA GLU A 126 6.38 -10.50 4.20
C GLU A 126 6.83 -10.61 5.65
N GLN A 127 7.87 -11.42 5.89
CA GLN A 127 8.49 -11.48 7.22
C GLN A 127 9.03 -10.13 7.68
N GLY A 128 9.48 -9.30 6.72
CA GLY A 128 9.98 -7.96 6.98
C GLY A 128 8.92 -6.96 7.43
N PHE A 129 7.64 -7.21 7.14
CA PHE A 129 6.52 -6.41 7.62
C PHE A 129 6.07 -6.91 9.00
N SER A 130 6.76 -6.44 10.05
CA SER A 130 6.53 -6.93 11.39
C SER A 130 5.33 -6.27 12.07
N ARG A 131 4.69 -6.99 13.00
CA ARG A 131 3.62 -6.43 13.85
C ARG A 131 4.14 -5.38 14.85
N ASP A 132 5.45 -5.26 15.00
CA ASP A 132 6.08 -4.23 15.83
C ASP A 132 6.12 -2.86 15.17
N GLY A 133 5.55 -2.72 13.97
CA GLY A 133 5.48 -1.44 13.25
C GLY A 133 6.74 -1.09 12.45
N ILE A 134 7.49 -2.11 12.03
CA ILE A 134 8.68 -1.96 11.16
C ILE A 134 8.47 -2.78 9.90
N ALA A 135 8.85 -2.20 8.76
CA ALA A 135 8.87 -2.88 7.47
C ALA A 135 10.25 -2.71 6.81
N VAL A 136 11.01 -3.80 6.68
CA VAL A 136 12.42 -3.82 6.25
C VAL A 136 12.73 -4.98 5.33
N MET A 137 13.76 -4.85 4.49
CA MET A 137 14.26 -5.89 3.59
C MET A 137 15.74 -6.18 3.87
N PRO A 138 16.08 -6.80 5.02
CA PRO A 138 17.47 -7.05 5.38
C PRO A 138 18.13 -8.02 4.41
N ASP A 139 19.44 -7.83 4.18
CA ASP A 139 20.27 -8.70 3.39
C ASP A 139 21.30 -9.39 4.29
N ALA A 140 21.07 -10.66 4.63
CA ALA A 140 21.97 -11.43 5.47
C ALA A 140 23.39 -11.57 4.85
N ALA A 141 23.52 -11.48 3.53
CA ALA A 141 24.82 -11.53 2.85
C ALA A 141 25.71 -10.30 3.16
N LYS A 142 25.09 -9.20 3.61
CA LYS A 142 25.77 -7.96 3.98
C LYS A 142 26.19 -7.89 5.45
N GLU A 143 26.30 -9.03 6.15
CA GLU A 143 26.77 -9.09 7.54
C GLU A 143 28.10 -8.39 7.75
N SER A 144 29.01 -8.46 6.77
CA SER A 144 30.32 -7.82 6.80
C SER A 144 30.29 -6.28 6.79
N GLU A 145 29.16 -5.67 6.41
CA GLU A 145 28.98 -4.22 6.42
C GLU A 145 28.64 -3.67 7.83
N LEU A 146 28.32 -4.55 8.77
CA LEU A 146 28.11 -4.14 10.17
C LEU A 146 29.42 -3.63 10.77
N SER A 147 29.33 -2.63 11.64
CA SER A 147 30.47 -2.02 12.31
C SER A 147 30.15 -1.66 13.77
N GLY A 148 31.18 -1.36 14.56
CA GLY A 148 31.04 -0.87 15.92
C GLY A 148 30.18 -1.78 16.81
N SER A 149 29.25 -1.18 17.53
CA SER A 149 28.34 -1.88 18.47
C SER A 149 27.42 -2.88 17.78
N ASP A 150 27.02 -2.63 16.54
CA ASP A 150 26.14 -3.54 15.81
C ASP A 150 26.87 -4.84 15.41
N MET A 151 28.10 -4.76 14.97
CA MET A 151 28.93 -5.93 14.73
C MET A 151 29.21 -6.69 16.02
N ALA A 152 29.57 -6.02 17.11
CA ALA A 152 29.83 -6.65 18.40
C ALA A 152 28.59 -7.38 18.93
N ARG A 153 27.41 -6.79 18.83
CA ARG A 153 26.14 -7.42 19.18
C ARG A 153 25.90 -8.65 18.30
N TRP A 154 25.97 -8.47 16.99
CA TRP A 154 25.65 -9.51 16.00
C TRP A 154 26.51 -10.76 16.13
N THR A 155 27.82 -10.60 16.35
CA THR A 155 28.74 -11.73 16.55
C THR A 155 28.45 -12.55 17.79
N GLY A 156 27.89 -11.95 18.83
CA GLY A 156 27.50 -12.63 20.07
C GLY A 156 26.17 -13.39 20.02
N LEU A 157 25.41 -13.28 18.91
CA LEU A 157 24.09 -13.90 18.82
C LEU A 157 24.12 -15.35 18.35
N THR A 158 23.13 -16.11 18.84
CA THR A 158 22.83 -17.43 18.26
C THR A 158 22.23 -17.32 16.87
N ALA A 159 22.24 -18.38 16.07
CA ALA A 159 21.59 -18.39 14.76
C ALA A 159 20.08 -18.09 14.80
N ALA A 160 19.40 -18.48 15.88
CA ALA A 160 17.98 -18.16 16.07
C ALA A 160 17.76 -16.68 16.39
N ASP A 161 18.62 -16.09 17.24
CA ASP A 161 18.57 -14.68 17.57
C ASP A 161 18.93 -13.82 16.38
N LYS A 162 19.94 -14.20 15.59
CA LYS A 162 20.29 -13.52 14.33
C LYS A 162 19.09 -13.43 13.39
N ARG A 163 18.35 -14.54 13.17
CA ARG A 163 17.13 -14.53 12.34
C ARG A 163 16.07 -13.56 12.86
N ARG A 164 15.88 -13.49 14.18
CA ARG A 164 14.93 -12.56 14.80
C ARG A 164 15.40 -11.11 14.66
N GLU A 165 16.66 -10.84 14.92
CA GLU A 165 17.20 -9.47 14.92
C GLU A 165 17.32 -8.85 13.53
N LEU A 166 17.46 -9.64 12.47
CA LEU A 166 17.42 -9.15 11.09
C LEU A 166 16.24 -8.22 10.79
N PHE A 167 15.07 -8.50 11.41
CA PHE A 167 13.84 -7.74 11.15
C PHE A 167 13.44 -6.78 12.29
N THR A 168 14.20 -6.73 13.37
CA THR A 168 13.84 -5.95 14.56
C THR A 168 14.90 -4.94 14.98
N LYS A 169 16.08 -5.02 14.38
CA LYS A 169 17.22 -4.14 14.64
C LYS A 169 17.75 -3.56 13.32
N PRO A 170 18.46 -2.42 13.35
CA PRO A 170 19.14 -1.91 12.17
C PRO A 170 20.07 -2.95 11.57
N PHE A 171 19.91 -3.23 10.29
CA PHE A 171 20.73 -4.15 9.51
C PHE A 171 20.87 -3.63 8.07
N PRO A 172 21.98 -3.92 7.35
CA PRO A 172 22.08 -3.62 5.95
C PRO A 172 20.97 -4.28 5.13
N GLU A 173 20.42 -3.56 4.16
CA GLU A 173 19.29 -4.05 3.37
C GLU A 173 19.71 -4.37 1.94
N LYS A 174 18.84 -5.10 1.25
CA LYS A 174 18.98 -5.40 -0.18
C LYS A 174 18.99 -4.12 -0.99
N ASP A 175 19.85 -4.07 -2.01
CA ASP A 175 19.81 -3.06 -3.07
C ASP A 175 18.74 -3.51 -4.08
N ILE A 176 17.58 -2.89 -4.02
CA ILE A 176 16.44 -3.29 -4.85
C ILE A 176 16.59 -2.74 -6.26
N THR A 177 16.64 -3.64 -7.23
CA THR A 177 16.69 -3.31 -8.65
C THR A 177 15.32 -3.43 -9.31
N GLN A 178 15.18 -2.79 -10.47
CA GLN A 178 13.98 -2.92 -11.30
C GLN A 178 13.70 -4.38 -11.69
N GLU A 179 14.75 -5.14 -11.99
CA GLU A 179 14.64 -6.55 -12.34
C GLU A 179 14.15 -7.40 -11.17
N MET A 180 14.73 -7.24 -9.97
CA MET A 180 14.26 -7.96 -8.77
C MET A 180 12.77 -7.73 -8.52
N ARG A 181 12.34 -6.48 -8.68
CA ARG A 181 10.94 -6.11 -8.53
C ARG A 181 10.04 -6.79 -9.54
N GLN A 182 10.45 -6.83 -10.82
CA GLN A 182 9.69 -7.50 -11.88
C GLN A 182 9.60 -9.01 -11.65
N VAL A 183 10.73 -9.65 -11.34
CA VAL A 183 10.76 -11.10 -11.05
C VAL A 183 9.83 -11.46 -9.89
N ALA A 184 9.82 -10.66 -8.82
CA ALA A 184 8.96 -10.90 -7.66
C ALA A 184 7.45 -10.73 -7.99
N PHE A 185 7.11 -9.87 -8.92
CA PHE A 185 5.75 -9.75 -9.46
C PHE A 185 5.37 -10.95 -10.32
N ASP A 186 6.23 -11.34 -11.25
CA ASP A 186 5.98 -12.42 -12.22
C ASP A 186 5.84 -13.79 -11.54
N ASN A 187 6.58 -14.02 -10.46
CA ASN A 187 6.58 -15.29 -9.73
C ASN A 187 5.65 -15.31 -8.51
N TRP A 188 4.84 -14.26 -8.29
CA TRP A 188 3.90 -14.13 -7.17
C TRP A 188 4.56 -14.01 -5.78
N GLU A 189 5.84 -13.65 -5.73
CA GLU A 189 6.53 -13.32 -4.48
C GLU A 189 6.10 -11.94 -3.94
N THR A 190 5.62 -11.07 -4.84
CA THR A 190 4.98 -9.81 -4.48
C THR A 190 3.55 -9.80 -4.99
N THR A 191 2.60 -9.66 -4.09
CA THR A 191 1.15 -9.66 -4.37
C THR A 191 0.52 -8.36 -3.89
N ASP A 192 -0.67 -8.01 -4.42
CA ASP A 192 -1.44 -6.86 -3.94
C ASP A 192 -2.38 -7.33 -2.83
N ASP A 193 -2.04 -7.03 -1.59
CA ASP A 193 -2.80 -7.51 -0.45
C ASP A 193 -3.18 -6.43 0.57
N HIS A 194 -2.63 -5.20 0.47
CA HIS A 194 -2.92 -4.19 1.48
C HIS A 194 -2.78 -2.74 1.00
N GLY A 195 -3.73 -1.91 1.42
CA GLY A 195 -3.75 -0.46 1.18
C GLY A 195 -3.48 0.35 2.44
N MET A 196 -2.55 1.29 2.36
CA MET A 196 -2.13 2.17 3.47
C MET A 196 -1.91 3.60 2.98
N VAL A 197 -1.52 4.50 3.88
CA VAL A 197 -1.16 5.89 3.54
C VAL A 197 0.27 6.17 4.00
N ILE A 198 1.11 6.66 3.10
CA ILE A 198 2.41 7.25 3.44
C ILE A 198 2.22 8.75 3.64
N TYR A 199 2.70 9.28 4.77
CA TYR A 199 2.46 10.67 5.18
C TYR A 199 3.68 11.41 5.72
N GLY A 200 4.83 10.74 5.84
CA GLY A 200 6.03 11.36 6.41
C GLY A 200 7.30 10.56 6.14
N ILE A 201 8.43 11.14 6.54
CA ILE A 201 9.74 10.49 6.60
C ILE A 201 10.27 10.64 8.01
N ALA A 202 10.79 9.56 8.57
CA ALA A 202 11.52 9.52 9.84
C ALA A 202 12.95 9.03 9.61
N LYS A 203 13.83 9.28 10.58
CA LYS A 203 15.21 8.77 10.57
C LYS A 203 15.44 7.94 11.83
N ASP A 204 16.18 6.87 11.69
CA ASP A 204 16.68 6.12 12.83
C ASP A 204 17.92 6.81 13.45
N GLN A 205 18.49 6.20 14.49
CA GLN A 205 19.67 6.70 15.19
C GLN A 205 20.93 6.74 14.31
N ASN A 206 20.95 6.03 13.19
CA ASN A 206 22.06 6.01 12.23
C ASN A 206 21.83 6.97 11.06
N GLY A 207 20.71 7.72 11.07
CA GLY A 207 20.33 8.64 10.01
C GLY A 207 19.66 8.00 8.80
N LYS A 208 19.37 6.68 8.82
CA LYS A 208 18.66 5.97 7.76
C LYS A 208 17.20 6.41 7.71
N GLU A 209 16.73 6.72 6.51
CA GLU A 209 15.36 7.19 6.28
C GLU A 209 14.36 6.04 6.13
N TYR A 210 13.20 6.26 6.72
CA TYR A 210 12.02 5.40 6.62
C TYR A 210 10.80 6.24 6.25
N PHE A 211 9.93 5.70 5.42
CA PHE A 211 8.59 6.25 5.25
C PHE A 211 7.74 5.98 6.49
N MET A 212 6.99 6.99 6.91
CA MET A 212 5.98 6.86 7.96
C MET A 212 4.66 6.46 7.32
N VAL A 213 4.16 5.28 7.70
CA VAL A 213 2.99 4.64 7.10
C VAL A 213 1.85 4.59 8.11
N LYS A 214 0.71 5.16 7.77
CA LYS A 214 -0.53 4.99 8.52
C LYS A 214 -1.25 3.75 8.00
N ASN A 215 -1.32 2.71 8.84
CA ASN A 215 -2.04 1.49 8.53
C ASN A 215 -3.53 1.62 8.86
N SER A 216 -4.36 0.77 8.25
CA SER A 216 -5.81 0.72 8.44
C SER A 216 -6.28 -0.14 9.63
N TRP A 217 -5.35 -0.70 10.41
CA TRP A 217 -5.66 -1.61 11.52
C TRP A 217 -5.91 -0.92 12.88
N GLY A 218 -6.29 0.35 12.86
CA GLY A 218 -6.54 1.14 14.06
C GLY A 218 -5.26 1.38 14.89
N LYS A 219 -5.41 1.58 16.19
CA LYS A 219 -4.29 1.71 17.13
C LYS A 219 -3.73 0.35 17.50
N SER A 220 -2.99 -0.24 16.60
CA SER A 220 -2.35 -1.55 16.77
C SER A 220 -0.83 -1.43 16.73
N GLY A 221 -0.14 -2.46 17.24
CA GLY A 221 1.31 -2.53 17.26
C GLY A 221 1.97 -1.54 18.22
N LYS A 222 3.29 -1.47 18.15
CA LYS A 222 4.13 -0.67 19.07
C LYS A 222 3.95 0.85 18.91
N TYR A 223 3.54 1.30 17.73
CA TYR A 223 3.46 2.72 17.37
C TYR A 223 2.03 3.16 17.02
N ASP A 224 1.02 2.62 17.72
CA ASP A 224 -0.39 3.06 17.60
C ASP A 224 -0.92 3.07 16.15
N GLY A 225 -0.60 2.04 15.37
CA GLY A 225 -1.06 1.90 13.98
C GLY A 225 -0.17 2.60 12.95
N ILE A 226 1.03 3.03 13.35
CA ILE A 226 2.05 3.57 12.46
C ILE A 226 3.12 2.51 12.20
N TRP A 227 3.58 2.41 10.96
CA TRP A 227 4.73 1.62 10.52
C TRP A 227 5.83 2.53 9.99
N TYR A 228 7.06 2.09 10.17
CA TYR A 228 8.25 2.71 9.59
C TYR A 228 8.80 1.75 8.53
N ALA A 229 8.52 2.09 7.27
CA ALA A 229 8.91 1.26 6.12
C ALA A 229 10.22 1.80 5.51
N SER A 230 11.22 0.95 5.41
CA SER A 230 12.48 1.32 4.77
C SER A 230 12.29 1.60 3.28
N LYS A 231 13.20 2.39 2.69
CA LYS A 231 13.19 2.65 1.26
C LYS A 231 13.30 1.36 0.44
N ALA A 232 14.09 0.39 0.91
CA ALA A 232 14.22 -0.92 0.26
C ALA A 232 12.90 -1.71 0.28
N PHE A 233 12.21 -1.75 1.43
CA PHE A 233 10.90 -2.41 1.51
C PHE A 233 9.89 -1.77 0.55
N VAL A 234 9.78 -0.44 0.58
CA VAL A 234 8.84 0.30 -0.28
C VAL A 234 9.19 0.10 -1.75
N ALA A 235 10.47 0.20 -2.14
CA ALA A 235 10.88 -0.05 -3.52
C ALA A 235 10.52 -1.46 -3.99
N TYR A 236 10.67 -2.46 -3.13
CA TYR A 236 10.44 -3.86 -3.50
C TYR A 236 8.96 -4.23 -3.55
N LYS A 237 8.18 -3.80 -2.56
CA LYS A 237 6.81 -4.31 -2.30
C LYS A 237 5.67 -3.38 -2.72
N THR A 238 5.97 -2.21 -3.28
CA THR A 238 4.93 -1.32 -3.81
C THR A 238 4.29 -1.90 -5.07
N MET A 239 2.98 -2.04 -5.07
CA MET A 239 2.21 -2.32 -6.28
C MET A 239 1.94 -1.03 -7.05
N ASN A 240 1.30 -0.08 -6.41
CA ASN A 240 1.04 1.24 -6.95
C ASN A 240 0.96 2.29 -5.84
N ILE A 241 0.95 3.55 -6.25
CA ILE A 241 0.57 4.67 -5.39
C ILE A 241 -0.52 5.50 -6.07
N LEU A 242 -1.36 6.14 -5.26
CA LEU A 242 -2.27 7.18 -5.73
C LEU A 242 -1.87 8.50 -5.07
N VAL A 243 -1.42 9.46 -5.86
CA VAL A 243 -0.82 10.72 -5.41
C VAL A 243 -1.43 11.92 -6.13
N HIS A 244 -1.48 13.07 -5.44
CA HIS A 244 -1.90 14.33 -6.08
C HIS A 244 -0.85 14.78 -7.11
N LYS A 245 -1.28 15.21 -8.30
CA LYS A 245 -0.38 15.58 -9.40
C LYS A 245 0.60 16.71 -9.05
N ASP A 246 0.20 17.67 -8.18
CA ASP A 246 1.09 18.74 -7.73
C ASP A 246 2.24 18.26 -6.86
N ALA A 247 2.16 17.03 -6.36
CA ALA A 247 3.25 16.38 -5.62
C ALA A 247 4.35 15.84 -6.53
N LEU A 248 4.08 15.69 -7.82
CA LEU A 248 5.06 15.18 -8.78
C LEU A 248 6.24 16.16 -8.95
N PRO A 249 7.46 15.66 -9.18
CA PRO A 249 8.55 16.46 -9.72
C PRO A 249 8.15 17.07 -11.06
N LYS A 250 8.68 18.24 -11.39
CA LYS A 250 8.33 18.95 -12.64
C LYS A 250 8.60 18.10 -13.89
N ASP A 251 9.66 17.32 -13.85
CA ASP A 251 10.07 16.46 -14.96
C ASP A 251 9.11 15.27 -15.17
N CYS A 252 8.41 14.82 -14.12
CA CYS A 252 7.39 13.78 -14.21
C CYS A 252 6.03 14.29 -14.72
N LEU A 253 5.76 15.59 -14.63
CA LEU A 253 4.50 16.18 -15.13
C LEU A 253 4.36 16.10 -16.66
N LEU A 254 5.46 15.95 -17.39
CA LEU A 254 5.47 15.81 -18.85
C LEU A 254 4.78 14.53 -19.34
N TYR A 255 4.67 13.51 -18.48
CA TYR A 255 4.12 12.20 -18.84
C TYR A 255 2.68 11.98 -18.35
N THR A 256 2.16 12.91 -17.53
CA THR A 256 0.81 12.81 -16.93
C THR A 256 -0.15 13.89 -17.40
N SER A 257 0.30 14.74 -18.33
CA SER A 257 -0.49 15.86 -18.87
C SER A 257 -1.06 15.52 -20.25
N ASP A 258 -2.14 14.74 -20.27
CA ASP A 258 -3.10 14.67 -21.38
C ASP A 258 -4.50 14.94 -20.88
#